data_5e706477e9007dea5354fb71b16e6b6f
#
_entry.id   5e706477e9007dea5354fb71b16e6b6f
#
_cell.length_a   1.000
_cell.length_b   1.000
_cell.length_c   1.000
_cell.angle_alpha   90.00
_cell.angle_beta   90.00
_cell.angle_gamma   90.00
#
_symmetry.space_group_name_H-M   'P 1'
#
loop_
_entity.id
_entity.type
_entity.pdbx_description
1 polymer ?
#
loop_
_entity_poly.entity_id
_entity_poly.type
_entity_poly.pdbx_seq_one_letter_code
_entity_poly.pdbx_strand_id
1 'polypeptide(L)'
;MLRDSLLMISSGNEQALCAPVSICTPEWQPMLAAGSAVGDALIGMLNEREIGYHTEHMILKVDHERRNMMFEIDDAAYDLMAYVPPHIAPGPVRHAGLTDSTGWVPVNAETLETKYPGIFAIGDVVSIKLHNGVFLPMAGVFALQEGAVVAANIASRLGAGEETGFSGGGYCFIETGGGKAAMGSGNFYANPAPEVVFEPPSEEHKRTKDEFSAAILEAFRARR
;
A
#
# COMPACT_ATOMS: atom_id res chain seq x y z
N MET A 1 2.50 -6.79 -1.39
CA MET A 1 2.70 -6.85 0.07
C MET A 1 3.82 -5.88 0.36
N LEU A 2 3.54 -4.71 0.97
CA LEU A 2 4.58 -3.83 1.47
C LEU A 2 5.20 -4.55 2.67
N ARG A 3 6.25 -5.31 2.41
CA ARG A 3 7.06 -5.91 3.47
C ARG A 3 8.15 -4.90 3.81
N ASP A 4 8.02 -4.30 4.98
CA ASP A 4 9.11 -3.70 5.73
C ASP A 4 9.91 -2.60 5.00
N SER A 5 9.25 -1.50 4.62
CA SER A 5 9.96 -0.29 4.20
C SER A 5 10.43 0.48 5.43
N LEU A 6 11.71 0.80 5.47
CA LEU A 6 12.35 1.51 6.56
C LEU A 6 12.87 2.86 6.08
N LEU A 7 12.52 3.92 6.78
CA LEU A 7 13.12 5.24 6.60
C LEU A 7 14.18 5.46 7.67
N MET A 8 15.42 5.67 7.27
CA MET A 8 16.51 6.05 8.16
C MET A 8 16.86 7.52 7.99
N ILE A 9 17.10 8.21 9.11
CA ILE A 9 17.61 9.57 9.12
C ILE A 9 18.87 9.53 10.00
N SER A 10 20.03 9.83 9.40
CA SER A 10 21.30 9.97 10.12
C SER A 10 21.63 11.45 10.27
N SER A 11 21.86 11.93 11.49
CA SER A 11 22.28 13.29 11.78
C SER A 11 23.74 13.32 12.20
N GLY A 12 24.63 13.67 11.29
CA GLY A 12 26.00 14.01 11.63
C GLY A 12 26.18 15.52 11.82
N ASN A 13 26.20 15.97 13.06
CA ASN A 13 26.65 17.29 13.54
C ASN A 13 25.81 18.55 13.24
N GLU A 14 25.85 19.53 14.16
CA GLU A 14 25.01 20.73 14.36
C GLU A 14 24.87 21.73 13.18
N GLN A 15 25.33 21.41 12.00
CA GLN A 15 25.16 22.26 10.80
C GLN A 15 24.34 21.59 9.67
N ALA A 16 23.80 20.40 9.89
CA ALA A 16 23.15 19.65 8.84
C ALA A 16 21.64 19.86 8.81
N LEU A 17 21.23 20.83 8.02
CA LEU A 17 19.91 20.84 7.38
C LEU A 17 19.75 19.70 6.37
N CYS A 18 20.74 18.81 6.21
CA CYS A 18 20.80 17.67 5.29
C CYS A 18 21.35 16.46 6.01
N ALA A 19 20.55 15.85 6.90
CA ALA A 19 20.85 14.50 7.36
C ALA A 19 20.67 13.52 6.19
N PRO A 20 21.59 12.56 5.94
CA PRO A 20 21.38 11.55 4.93
C PRO A 20 20.16 10.71 5.30
N VAL A 21 19.26 10.55 4.34
CA VAL A 21 18.03 9.76 4.48
C VAL A 21 18.15 8.55 3.58
N SER A 22 17.81 7.38 4.10
CA SER A 22 17.77 6.15 3.33
C SER A 22 16.49 5.37 3.57
N ILE A 23 16.01 4.71 2.54
CA ILE A 23 14.91 3.74 2.59
C ILE A 23 15.51 2.37 2.33
N CYS A 24 15.32 1.44 3.26
CA CYS A 24 15.67 0.04 3.09
C CYS A 24 14.40 -0.78 2.94
N THR A 25 14.35 -1.66 1.95
CA THR A 25 13.17 -2.45 1.65
C THR A 25 13.56 -3.83 1.11
N PRO A 26 12.82 -4.90 1.45
CA PRO A 26 13.03 -6.22 0.83
C PRO A 26 12.58 -6.27 -0.64
N GLU A 27 11.83 -5.28 -1.10
CA GLU A 27 11.35 -5.21 -2.48
C GLU A 27 12.47 -4.72 -3.42
N TRP A 28 12.50 -5.25 -4.63
CA TRP A 28 13.48 -4.85 -5.64
C TRP A 28 13.14 -3.50 -6.32
N GLN A 29 11.90 -3.03 -6.18
CA GLN A 29 11.42 -1.75 -6.74
C GLN A 29 10.22 -1.24 -5.93
N PRO A 30 10.02 0.07 -5.78
CA PRO A 30 8.84 0.61 -5.12
C PRO A 30 7.58 0.41 -5.96
N MET A 31 6.45 0.17 -5.28
CA MET A 31 5.12 0.06 -5.88
C MET A 31 5.01 -0.98 -7.01
N LEU A 32 5.52 -2.18 -6.82
CA LEU A 32 5.53 -3.28 -7.79
C LEU A 32 4.17 -3.53 -8.47
N ALA A 33 3.08 -3.35 -7.75
CA ALA A 33 1.73 -3.53 -8.26
C ALA A 33 1.32 -2.49 -9.31
N ALA A 34 1.96 -1.32 -9.33
CA ALA A 34 1.70 -0.25 -10.28
C ALA A 34 2.56 -0.34 -11.56
N GLY A 35 3.48 -1.31 -11.61
CA GLY A 35 4.38 -1.52 -12.75
C GLY A 35 5.70 -0.75 -12.68
N SER A 36 6.68 -1.17 -13.50
CA SER A 36 8.05 -0.67 -13.44
C SER A 36 8.17 0.83 -13.74
N ALA A 37 7.37 1.36 -14.64
CA ALA A 37 7.42 2.79 -14.99
C ALA A 37 7.12 3.71 -13.79
N VAL A 38 6.18 3.31 -12.92
CA VAL A 38 5.89 4.04 -11.68
C VAL A 38 7.04 3.91 -10.69
N GLY A 39 7.59 2.71 -10.54
CA GLY A 39 8.75 2.47 -9.69
C GLY A 39 9.97 3.28 -10.10
N ASP A 40 10.29 3.34 -11.39
CA ASP A 40 11.40 4.13 -11.93
C ASP A 40 11.21 5.63 -11.69
N ALA A 41 9.99 6.14 -11.88
CA ALA A 41 9.67 7.54 -11.59
C ALA A 41 9.87 7.87 -10.09
N LEU A 42 9.47 6.97 -9.20
CA LEU A 42 9.68 7.13 -7.75
C LEU A 42 11.16 7.11 -7.37
N ILE A 43 11.95 6.18 -7.93
CA ILE A 43 13.41 6.14 -7.72
C ILE A 43 14.04 7.44 -8.21
N GLY A 44 13.63 7.94 -9.38
CA GLY A 44 14.07 9.24 -9.89
C GLY A 44 13.82 10.38 -8.90
N MET A 45 12.61 10.46 -8.35
CA MET A 45 12.26 11.49 -7.36
C MET A 45 13.02 11.35 -6.03
N LEU A 46 13.35 10.13 -5.61
CA LEU A 46 14.20 9.91 -4.42
C LEU A 46 15.62 10.39 -4.68
N ASN A 47 16.19 10.05 -5.84
CA ASN A 47 17.53 10.48 -6.24
C ASN A 47 17.65 12.00 -6.33
N GLU A 48 16.65 12.70 -6.90
CA GLU A 48 16.60 14.17 -6.94
C GLU A 48 16.63 14.82 -5.55
N ARG A 49 16.25 14.07 -4.51
CA ARG A 49 16.22 14.52 -3.11
C ARG A 49 17.37 13.97 -2.29
N GLU A 50 18.32 13.31 -2.95
CA GLU A 50 19.46 12.66 -2.30
C GLU A 50 19.04 11.64 -1.22
N ILE A 51 17.87 10.98 -1.42
CA ILE A 51 17.37 9.90 -0.56
C ILE A 51 17.87 8.58 -1.11
N GLY A 52 18.66 7.86 -0.31
CA GLY A 52 19.13 6.51 -0.64
C GLY A 52 17.96 5.52 -0.71
N TYR A 53 17.96 4.65 -1.71
CA TYR A 53 16.97 3.57 -1.83
C TYR A 53 17.70 2.23 -1.97
N HIS A 54 17.62 1.41 -0.92
CA HIS A 54 18.32 0.13 -0.81
C HIS A 54 17.31 -1.01 -0.92
N THR A 55 17.38 -1.71 -2.05
CA THR A 55 16.52 -2.88 -2.33
C THR A 55 17.07 -4.13 -1.68
N GLU A 56 16.23 -5.18 -1.58
CA GLU A 56 16.61 -6.50 -1.09
C GLU A 56 17.18 -6.50 0.35
N HIS A 57 16.86 -5.45 1.11
CA HIS A 57 17.28 -5.27 2.50
C HIS A 57 16.15 -5.71 3.45
N MET A 58 16.02 -7.03 3.64
CA MET A 58 15.13 -7.58 4.65
C MET A 58 15.77 -7.44 6.04
N ILE A 59 15.07 -6.80 6.97
CA ILE A 59 15.55 -6.65 8.34
C ILE A 59 15.45 -7.99 9.06
N LEU A 60 16.58 -8.48 9.55
CA LEU A 60 16.65 -9.67 10.39
C LEU A 60 16.58 -9.32 11.87
N LYS A 61 17.21 -8.21 12.28
CA LYS A 61 17.29 -7.79 13.67
C LYS A 61 17.53 -6.29 13.78
N VAL A 62 16.95 -5.68 14.80
CA VAL A 62 17.26 -4.32 15.22
C VAL A 62 17.91 -4.37 16.60
N ASP A 63 19.13 -3.83 16.71
CA ASP A 63 19.82 -3.60 17.97
C ASP A 63 19.62 -2.13 18.37
N HIS A 64 18.65 -1.90 19.25
CA HIS A 64 18.26 -0.54 19.66
C HIS A 64 19.30 0.12 20.59
N GLU A 65 20.09 -0.68 21.31
CA GLU A 65 21.16 -0.14 22.19
C GLU A 65 22.33 0.39 21.38
N ARG A 66 22.71 -0.35 20.32
CA ARG A 66 23.78 0.04 19.41
C ARG A 66 23.30 0.90 18.23
N ARG A 67 21.98 1.12 18.11
CA ARG A 67 21.37 1.81 16.98
C ARG A 67 21.81 1.22 15.65
N ASN A 68 21.74 -0.09 15.53
CA ASN A 68 22.19 -0.84 14.35
C ASN A 68 21.07 -1.78 13.86
N MET A 69 20.93 -1.88 12.54
CA MET A 69 20.05 -2.82 11.87
C MET A 69 20.87 -3.83 11.14
N MET A 70 20.49 -5.09 11.28
CA MET A 70 21.11 -6.22 10.58
C MET A 70 20.18 -6.68 9.46
N PHE A 71 20.70 -6.72 8.25
CA PHE A 71 20.05 -7.30 7.08
C PHE A 71 20.67 -8.67 6.75
N GLU A 72 20.24 -9.29 5.65
CA GLU A 72 20.77 -10.60 5.24
C GLU A 72 22.24 -10.53 4.80
N ILE A 73 22.66 -9.40 4.22
CA ILE A 73 23.97 -9.25 3.57
C ILE A 73 24.87 -8.20 4.22
N ASP A 74 24.32 -7.27 4.99
CA ASP A 74 25.06 -6.19 5.65
C ASP A 74 24.34 -5.69 6.91
N ASP A 75 24.82 -4.57 7.45
CA ASP A 75 24.22 -3.87 8.56
C ASP A 75 24.34 -2.36 8.38
N ALA A 76 23.45 -1.60 9.01
CA ALA A 76 23.42 -0.16 8.95
C ALA A 76 23.15 0.48 10.31
N ALA A 77 23.97 1.48 10.66
CA ALA A 77 23.73 2.30 11.82
C ALA A 77 22.70 3.39 11.51
N TYR A 78 21.94 3.82 12.51
CA TYR A 78 20.95 4.88 12.39
C TYR A 78 20.93 5.80 13.61
N ASP A 79 20.61 7.07 13.41
CA ASP A 79 20.31 8.01 14.50
C ASP A 79 18.80 8.05 14.80
N LEU A 80 17.99 8.05 13.76
CA LEU A 80 16.54 7.93 13.83
C LEU A 80 16.06 6.87 12.85
N MET A 81 15.18 6.01 13.31
CA MET A 81 14.55 4.95 12.51
C MET A 81 13.03 5.09 12.54
N ALA A 82 12.41 5.12 11.37
CA ALA A 82 10.98 4.92 11.20
C ALA A 82 10.76 3.55 10.54
N TYR A 83 10.06 2.66 11.21
CA TYR A 83 9.91 1.27 10.80
C TYR A 83 8.45 0.89 10.62
N VAL A 84 8.15 0.24 9.50
CA VAL A 84 6.85 -0.38 9.24
C VAL A 84 7.03 -1.89 9.43
N PRO A 85 6.49 -2.47 10.53
CA PRO A 85 6.63 -3.89 10.79
C PRO A 85 5.81 -4.73 9.82
N PRO A 86 6.12 -6.04 9.67
CA PRO A 86 5.31 -6.96 8.88
C PRO A 86 3.85 -6.94 9.33
N HIS A 87 2.96 -6.67 8.37
CA HIS A 87 1.53 -6.67 8.63
C HIS A 87 1.00 -8.10 8.68
N ILE A 88 0.06 -8.35 9.56
CA ILE A 88 -0.65 -9.63 9.69
C ILE A 88 -2.15 -9.41 9.79
N ALA A 89 -2.93 -10.35 9.28
CA ALA A 89 -4.38 -10.30 9.44
C ALA A 89 -4.78 -10.28 10.93
N PRO A 90 -5.88 -9.59 11.29
CA PRO A 90 -6.37 -9.51 12.66
C PRO A 90 -6.59 -10.89 13.28
N GLY A 91 -6.35 -10.99 14.61
CA GLY A 91 -6.48 -12.24 15.37
C GLY A 91 -7.80 -12.99 15.11
N PRO A 92 -8.97 -12.34 15.20
CA PRO A 92 -10.25 -13.00 14.96
C PRO A 92 -10.37 -13.63 13.56
N VAL A 93 -9.84 -12.97 12.53
CA VAL A 93 -9.86 -13.46 11.14
C VAL A 93 -8.99 -14.71 10.99
N ARG A 94 -7.80 -14.71 11.59
CA ARG A 94 -6.89 -15.85 11.61
C ARG A 94 -7.46 -17.04 12.38
N HIS A 95 -8.05 -16.78 13.56
CA HIS A 95 -8.65 -17.82 14.39
C HIS A 95 -9.92 -18.43 13.76
N ALA A 96 -10.62 -17.67 12.92
CA ALA A 96 -11.74 -18.17 12.15
C ALA A 96 -11.33 -19.08 10.96
N GLY A 97 -10.03 -19.23 10.69
CA GLY A 97 -9.53 -20.05 9.58
C GLY A 97 -9.82 -19.47 8.20
N LEU A 98 -9.98 -18.15 8.12
CA LEU A 98 -10.28 -17.45 6.85
C LEU A 98 -9.02 -17.15 6.04
N THR A 99 -7.85 -17.13 6.65
CA THR A 99 -6.57 -16.85 5.98
C THR A 99 -6.01 -18.09 5.30
N ASP A 100 -5.20 -17.87 4.26
CA ASP A 100 -4.39 -18.92 3.61
C ASP A 100 -2.92 -18.86 4.03
N SER A 101 -2.04 -19.52 3.26
CA SER A 101 -0.59 -19.54 3.49
C SER A 101 0.08 -18.17 3.34
N THR A 102 -0.56 -17.20 2.71
CA THR A 102 -0.07 -15.81 2.63
C THR A 102 -0.29 -15.05 3.93
N GLY A 103 -1.12 -15.58 4.82
CA GLY A 103 -1.55 -14.91 6.06
C GLY A 103 -2.73 -13.95 5.89
N TRP A 104 -3.30 -13.85 4.67
CA TRP A 104 -4.40 -12.98 4.30
C TRP A 104 -5.62 -13.79 3.83
N VAL A 105 -6.77 -13.12 3.65
CA VAL A 105 -8.02 -13.76 3.26
C VAL A 105 -8.12 -13.84 1.74
N PRO A 106 -8.05 -15.01 1.12
CA PRO A 106 -8.31 -15.15 -0.31
C PRO A 106 -9.80 -14.95 -0.60
N VAL A 107 -10.09 -14.16 -1.62
CA VAL A 107 -11.45 -13.87 -2.08
C VAL A 107 -11.57 -14.03 -3.59
N ASN A 108 -12.80 -14.19 -4.08
CA ASN A 108 -13.09 -13.99 -5.48
C ASN A 108 -12.80 -12.52 -5.85
N ALA A 109 -12.01 -12.29 -6.87
CA ALA A 109 -11.52 -10.95 -7.22
C ALA A 109 -12.64 -9.97 -7.64
N GLU A 110 -13.77 -10.47 -8.15
CA GLU A 110 -14.89 -9.64 -8.58
C GLU A 110 -15.92 -9.46 -7.47
N THR A 111 -16.31 -10.56 -6.80
CA THR A 111 -17.42 -10.54 -5.82
C THR A 111 -16.99 -10.30 -4.39
N LEU A 112 -15.68 -10.42 -4.08
CA LEU A 112 -15.09 -10.30 -2.74
C LEU A 112 -15.58 -11.40 -1.76
N GLU A 113 -16.24 -12.44 -2.27
CA GLU A 113 -16.69 -13.56 -1.45
C GLU A 113 -15.53 -14.51 -1.17
N THR A 114 -15.43 -14.98 0.06
CA THR A 114 -14.45 -16.01 0.45
C THR A 114 -14.85 -17.40 -0.07
N LYS A 115 -14.03 -18.39 0.19
CA LYS A 115 -14.41 -19.81 -0.08
C LYS A 115 -15.63 -20.28 0.71
N TYR A 116 -16.08 -19.53 1.70
CA TYR A 116 -17.28 -19.84 2.50
C TYR A 116 -18.44 -19.00 2.01
N PRO A 117 -19.52 -19.63 1.50
CA PRO A 117 -20.67 -18.90 0.98
C PRO A 117 -21.28 -17.94 2.00
N GLY A 118 -21.57 -16.71 1.57
CA GLY A 118 -22.13 -15.66 2.42
C GLY A 118 -21.11 -14.94 3.30
N ILE A 119 -19.82 -15.30 3.25
CA ILE A 119 -18.74 -14.61 3.97
C ILE A 119 -17.91 -13.85 2.96
N PHE A 120 -17.88 -12.52 3.14
CA PHE A 120 -17.11 -11.58 2.32
C PHE A 120 -15.94 -11.01 3.13
N ALA A 121 -14.86 -10.64 2.46
CA ALA A 121 -13.77 -9.88 3.05
C ALA A 121 -13.39 -8.73 2.12
N ILE A 122 -13.04 -7.58 2.69
CA ILE A 122 -12.71 -6.35 1.96
C ILE A 122 -11.57 -5.59 2.64
N GLY A 123 -10.91 -4.71 1.90
CA GLY A 123 -9.83 -3.85 2.39
C GLY A 123 -8.54 -4.62 2.64
N ASP A 124 -7.71 -4.09 3.52
CA ASP A 124 -6.34 -4.56 3.73
C ASP A 124 -6.21 -6.01 4.22
N VAL A 125 -7.31 -6.64 4.58
CA VAL A 125 -7.31 -8.05 5.02
C VAL A 125 -7.36 -9.04 3.86
N VAL A 126 -7.72 -8.59 2.65
CA VAL A 126 -7.87 -9.48 1.49
C VAL A 126 -6.59 -9.72 0.73
N SER A 127 -6.53 -10.85 0.05
CA SER A 127 -5.43 -11.25 -0.83
C SER A 127 -5.97 -11.47 -2.24
N ILE A 128 -5.76 -10.48 -3.12
CA ILE A 128 -6.15 -10.54 -4.53
C ILE A 128 -4.87 -10.52 -5.38
N LYS A 129 -4.60 -11.65 -6.05
CA LYS A 129 -3.42 -11.79 -6.90
C LYS A 129 -3.70 -11.22 -8.29
N LEU A 130 -2.84 -10.31 -8.74
CA LEU A 130 -2.91 -9.68 -10.06
C LEU A 130 -2.29 -10.56 -11.15
N HIS A 131 -2.53 -10.25 -12.42
CA HIS A 131 -2.03 -11.01 -13.56
C HIS A 131 -0.50 -11.06 -13.64
N ASN A 132 0.19 -10.01 -13.19
CA ASN A 132 1.65 -9.98 -13.10
C ASN A 132 2.24 -10.76 -11.91
N GLY A 133 1.39 -11.43 -11.11
CA GLY A 133 1.80 -12.27 -9.99
C GLY A 133 1.98 -11.57 -8.64
N VAL A 134 1.93 -10.24 -8.59
CA VAL A 134 1.91 -9.47 -7.33
C VAL A 134 0.48 -9.33 -6.80
N PHE A 135 0.34 -8.80 -5.59
CA PHE A 135 -0.97 -8.60 -4.98
C PHE A 135 -1.47 -7.17 -5.18
N LEU A 136 -2.81 -7.02 -5.22
CA LEU A 136 -3.46 -5.70 -5.22
C LEU A 136 -2.97 -4.90 -4.00
N PRO A 137 -2.61 -3.62 -4.16
CA PRO A 137 -2.16 -2.80 -3.05
C PRO A 137 -3.22 -2.64 -1.96
N MET A 138 -2.80 -2.66 -0.71
CA MET A 138 -3.64 -2.32 0.43
C MET A 138 -3.86 -0.80 0.46
N ALA A 139 -4.97 -0.33 -0.11
CA ALA A 139 -5.26 1.10 -0.21
C ALA A 139 -6.74 1.39 0.05
N GLY A 140 -7.01 2.50 0.74
CA GLY A 140 -8.35 2.89 1.13
C GLY A 140 -9.31 3.09 -0.05
N VAL A 141 -8.80 3.47 -1.23
CA VAL A 141 -9.60 3.61 -2.44
C VAL A 141 -10.19 2.27 -2.90
N PHE A 142 -9.41 1.19 -2.83
CA PHE A 142 -9.90 -0.15 -3.14
C PHE A 142 -10.88 -0.62 -2.08
N ALA A 143 -10.54 -0.48 -0.80
CA ALA A 143 -11.41 -0.87 0.31
C ALA A 143 -12.80 -0.23 0.24
N LEU A 144 -12.90 1.04 -0.16
CA LEU A 144 -14.18 1.74 -0.35
C LEU A 144 -15.00 1.15 -1.51
N GLN A 145 -14.37 0.88 -2.64
CA GLN A 145 -15.02 0.29 -3.80
C GLN A 145 -15.44 -1.16 -3.53
N GLU A 146 -14.58 -1.95 -2.90
CA GLU A 146 -14.88 -3.31 -2.47
C GLU A 146 -16.08 -3.33 -1.53
N GLY A 147 -16.13 -2.41 -0.57
CA GLY A 147 -17.28 -2.26 0.32
C GLY A 147 -18.59 -1.96 -0.40
N ALA A 148 -18.54 -1.11 -1.43
CA ALA A 148 -19.72 -0.82 -2.26
C ALA A 148 -20.19 -2.04 -3.06
N VAL A 149 -19.27 -2.80 -3.64
CA VAL A 149 -19.55 -4.04 -4.37
C VAL A 149 -20.20 -5.07 -3.45
N VAL A 150 -19.60 -5.32 -2.28
CA VAL A 150 -20.16 -6.29 -1.31
C VAL A 150 -21.55 -5.86 -0.83
N ALA A 151 -21.74 -4.58 -0.56
CA ALA A 151 -23.05 -4.08 -0.15
C ALA A 151 -24.13 -4.30 -1.24
N ALA A 152 -23.81 -4.03 -2.51
CA ALA A 152 -24.71 -4.29 -3.64
C ALA A 152 -25.03 -5.78 -3.79
N ASN A 153 -23.99 -6.65 -3.69
CA ASN A 153 -24.17 -8.09 -3.84
C ASN A 153 -24.99 -8.71 -2.68
N ILE A 154 -24.81 -8.22 -1.45
CA ILE A 154 -25.65 -8.62 -0.32
C ILE A 154 -27.10 -8.15 -0.55
N ALA A 155 -27.30 -6.90 -0.99
CA ALA A 155 -28.65 -6.38 -1.28
C ALA A 155 -29.36 -7.19 -2.38
N SER A 156 -28.64 -7.53 -3.46
CA SER A 156 -29.16 -8.38 -4.54
C SER A 156 -29.60 -9.77 -4.05
N ARG A 157 -28.79 -10.41 -3.21
CA ARG A 157 -29.14 -11.71 -2.59
C ARG A 157 -30.37 -11.63 -1.68
N LEU A 158 -30.67 -10.47 -1.15
CA LEU A 158 -31.88 -10.18 -0.37
C LEU A 158 -33.05 -9.71 -1.22
N GLY A 159 -32.93 -9.74 -2.56
CA GLY A 159 -34.00 -9.35 -3.50
C GLY A 159 -34.05 -7.86 -3.83
N ALA A 160 -33.00 -7.10 -3.55
CA ALA A 160 -32.93 -5.65 -3.81
C ALA A 160 -31.72 -5.29 -4.68
N GLY A 161 -31.94 -4.77 -5.88
CA GLY A 161 -30.90 -4.34 -6.81
C GLY A 161 -30.27 -5.50 -7.61
N GLU A 162 -29.14 -5.20 -8.22
CA GLU A 162 -28.38 -6.14 -9.08
C GLU A 162 -27.00 -6.41 -8.51
N GLU A 163 -26.45 -7.59 -8.80
CA GLU A 163 -25.05 -7.90 -8.48
C GLU A 163 -24.10 -7.03 -9.30
N THR A 164 -22.97 -6.67 -8.71
CA THR A 164 -21.90 -5.91 -9.36
C THR A 164 -20.55 -6.53 -9.04
N GLY A 165 -19.55 -6.17 -9.84
CA GLY A 165 -18.18 -6.67 -9.69
C GLY A 165 -17.18 -5.57 -9.39
N PHE A 166 -16.17 -5.88 -8.60
CA PHE A 166 -15.00 -5.04 -8.44
C PHE A 166 -14.13 -5.15 -9.70
N SER A 167 -13.85 -4.02 -10.33
CA SER A 167 -13.16 -3.96 -11.64
C SER A 167 -11.65 -3.77 -11.54
N GLY A 168 -11.10 -3.60 -10.34
CA GLY A 168 -9.67 -3.33 -10.15
C GLY A 168 -9.22 -1.91 -10.52
N GLY A 169 -10.15 -1.01 -10.83
CA GLY A 169 -9.83 0.40 -11.06
C GLY A 169 -9.47 1.12 -9.77
N GLY A 170 -8.46 1.99 -9.80
CA GLY A 170 -8.07 2.71 -8.60
C GLY A 170 -6.95 3.72 -8.81
N TYR A 171 -6.59 4.39 -7.73
CA TYR A 171 -5.52 5.38 -7.72
C TYR A 171 -4.84 5.42 -6.35
N CYS A 172 -3.60 5.89 -6.34
CA CYS A 172 -2.84 6.16 -5.13
C CYS A 172 -2.16 7.52 -5.23
N PHE A 173 -2.10 8.24 -4.12
CA PHE A 173 -1.34 9.48 -4.03
C PHE A 173 -0.01 9.22 -3.35
N ILE A 174 1.03 9.92 -3.83
CA ILE A 174 2.38 9.89 -3.29
C ILE A 174 2.73 11.31 -2.89
N GLU A 175 2.78 11.58 -1.58
CA GLU A 175 3.19 12.89 -1.09
C GLU A 175 4.68 13.12 -1.33
N THR A 176 4.99 14.21 -2.04
CA THR A 176 6.37 14.52 -2.46
C THR A 176 6.97 15.71 -1.73
N GLY A 177 6.26 16.25 -0.72
CA GLY A 177 6.66 17.48 -0.03
C GLY A 177 6.36 18.75 -0.83
N GLY A 178 6.64 19.91 -0.26
CA GLY A 178 6.42 21.21 -0.92
C GLY A 178 4.96 21.49 -1.30
N GLY A 179 3.97 20.94 -0.59
CA GLY A 179 2.55 21.11 -0.91
C GLY A 179 2.07 20.36 -2.16
N LYS A 180 2.81 19.35 -2.62
CA LYS A 180 2.52 18.60 -3.83
C LYS A 180 2.37 17.10 -3.55
N ALA A 181 1.59 16.42 -4.40
CA ALA A 181 1.53 14.98 -4.47
C ALA A 181 1.59 14.53 -5.94
N ALA A 182 2.22 13.38 -6.19
CA ALA A 182 2.07 12.64 -7.43
C ALA A 182 0.86 11.71 -7.32
N MET A 183 0.36 11.23 -8.46
CA MET A 183 -0.74 10.27 -8.51
C MET A 183 -0.41 9.14 -9.48
N GLY A 184 -0.72 7.91 -9.06
CA GLY A 184 -0.78 6.75 -9.94
C GLY A 184 -2.22 6.29 -10.05
N SER A 185 -2.77 6.21 -11.26
CA SER A 185 -4.17 5.81 -11.47
C SER A 185 -4.30 4.85 -12.65
N GLY A 186 -5.22 3.91 -12.57
CA GLY A 186 -5.43 2.97 -13.68
C GLY A 186 -6.21 1.72 -13.29
N ASN A 187 -6.13 0.72 -14.17
CA ASN A 187 -6.73 -0.58 -13.96
C ASN A 187 -5.69 -1.60 -13.51
N PHE A 188 -5.76 -2.01 -12.26
CA PHE A 188 -4.87 -3.02 -11.68
C PHE A 188 -5.20 -4.44 -12.15
N TYR A 189 -6.42 -4.68 -12.64
CA TYR A 189 -6.84 -6.00 -13.19
C TYR A 189 -6.52 -6.14 -14.68
N ALA A 190 -5.90 -5.16 -15.32
CA ALA A 190 -5.49 -5.29 -16.71
C ALA A 190 -4.56 -6.49 -16.93
N ASN A 191 -4.72 -7.14 -18.08
CA ASN A 191 -3.99 -8.34 -18.47
C ASN A 191 -3.14 -8.03 -19.72
N PRO A 192 -1.84 -8.35 -19.76
CA PRO A 192 -1.10 -9.24 -18.85
C PRO A 192 -0.57 -8.58 -17.57
N ALA A 193 -0.64 -7.28 -17.44
CA ALA A 193 -0.14 -6.54 -16.29
C ALA A 193 -1.00 -5.30 -16.00
N PRO A 194 -0.97 -4.75 -14.78
CA PRO A 194 -1.63 -3.50 -14.45
C PRO A 194 -1.30 -2.36 -15.42
N GLU A 195 -2.33 -1.63 -15.81
CA GLU A 195 -2.22 -0.42 -16.65
C GLU A 195 -2.39 0.81 -15.76
N VAL A 196 -1.28 1.26 -15.17
CA VAL A 196 -1.24 2.41 -14.27
C VAL A 196 -0.48 3.55 -14.92
N VAL A 197 -1.11 4.72 -15.01
CA VAL A 197 -0.50 5.96 -15.47
C VAL A 197 0.05 6.71 -14.27
N PHE A 198 1.31 7.13 -14.35
CA PHE A 198 1.93 7.99 -13.36
C PHE A 198 1.78 9.47 -13.77
N GLU A 199 1.23 10.26 -12.88
CA GLU A 199 1.08 11.69 -13.03
C GLU A 199 2.05 12.39 -12.06
N PRO A 200 2.88 13.34 -12.58
CA PRO A 200 3.93 13.98 -11.79
C PRO A 200 3.36 14.83 -10.64
N PRO A 201 4.21 15.21 -9.68
CA PRO A 201 3.80 15.99 -8.52
C PRO A 201 3.15 17.33 -8.87
N SER A 202 1.94 17.57 -8.36
CA SER A 202 1.20 18.82 -8.53
C SER A 202 0.48 19.22 -7.23
N GLU A 203 0.16 20.51 -7.12
CA GLU A 203 -0.69 21.04 -6.03
C GLU A 203 -2.14 20.56 -6.19
N GLU A 204 -2.56 20.30 -7.41
CA GLU A 204 -3.89 19.78 -7.72
C GLU A 204 -4.07 18.36 -7.15
N HIS A 205 -3.11 17.46 -7.37
CA HIS A 205 -3.14 16.13 -6.79
C HIS A 205 -3.12 16.16 -5.25
N LYS A 206 -2.36 17.09 -4.65
CA LYS A 206 -2.37 17.29 -3.20
C LYS A 206 -3.75 17.72 -2.71
N ARG A 207 -4.40 18.66 -3.38
CA ARG A 207 -5.77 19.10 -3.06
C ARG A 207 -6.76 17.93 -3.20
N THR A 208 -6.72 17.18 -4.29
CA THR A 208 -7.58 16.01 -4.51
C THR A 208 -7.41 14.97 -3.41
N LYS A 209 -6.18 14.71 -2.96
CA LYS A 209 -5.90 13.84 -1.81
C LYS A 209 -6.55 14.36 -0.53
N ASP A 210 -6.43 15.66 -0.26
CA ASP A 210 -6.98 16.26 0.95
C ASP A 210 -8.53 16.24 0.93
N GLU A 211 -9.14 16.50 -0.21
CA GLU A 211 -10.59 16.40 -0.43
C GLU A 211 -11.09 14.97 -0.24
N PHE A 212 -10.38 13.97 -0.76
CA PHE A 212 -10.69 12.55 -0.53
C PHE A 212 -10.71 12.21 0.97
N SER A 213 -9.68 12.65 1.71
CA SER A 213 -9.60 12.43 3.14
C SER A 213 -10.72 13.13 3.92
N ALA A 214 -11.05 14.36 3.53
CA ALA A 214 -12.13 15.14 4.13
C ALA A 214 -13.49 14.51 3.89
N ALA A 215 -13.78 14.04 2.67
CA ALA A 215 -15.02 13.37 2.32
C ALA A 215 -15.26 12.08 3.13
N ILE A 216 -14.22 11.28 3.36
CA ILE A 216 -14.31 10.08 4.21
C ILE A 216 -14.68 10.47 5.65
N LEU A 217 -14.01 11.48 6.21
CA LEU A 217 -14.27 11.95 7.57
C LEU A 217 -15.71 12.51 7.70
N GLU A 218 -16.18 13.23 6.71
CA GLU A 218 -17.55 13.77 6.69
C GLU A 218 -18.58 12.65 6.62
N ALA A 219 -18.39 11.67 5.72
CA ALA A 219 -19.27 10.49 5.62
C ALA A 219 -19.32 9.69 6.93
N PHE A 220 -18.21 9.62 7.65
CA PHE A 220 -18.15 8.95 8.96
C PHE A 220 -18.90 9.73 10.04
N ARG A 221 -18.84 11.07 10.01
CA ARG A 221 -19.56 11.94 10.97
C ARG A 221 -21.07 11.97 10.73
N ALA A 222 -21.49 11.93 9.46
CA ALA A 222 -22.92 11.94 9.08
C ALA A 222 -23.68 10.67 9.51
N ARG A 223 -22.98 9.60 9.89
CA ARG A 223 -23.58 8.34 10.36
C ARG A 223 -23.73 8.26 11.89
N ARG A 224 -23.38 9.30 12.62
CA ARG A 224 -23.57 9.43 14.08
C ARG A 224 -24.81 10.25 14.40
#